data_621f24fafbbd5dcb9b1a65fc89d38f44
#
_entry.id   621f24fafbbd5dcb9b1a65fc89d38f44
#
_cell.length_a   1.000
_cell.length_b   1.000
_cell.length_c   1.000
_cell.angle_alpha   90.00
_cell.angle_beta   90.00
_cell.angle_gamma   90.00
#
_symmetry.space_group_name_H-M   'P 1'
#
loop_
_entity.id
_entity.type
_entity.pdbx_description
1 polymer ?
#
loop_
_entity_poly.entity_id
_entity_poly.type
_entity_poly.pdbx_seq_one_letter_code
_entity_poly.pdbx_strand_id
1 'polypeptide(L)'
;MNKQSDQTTLNNQSQKNDRNERLRTILQEFREHPNLNASPALVAALIELETELDANSLELEQPDVCFQRSAHLMPRLQIVTELQTFVIPWHAVSLIQSDPSKKIIELFTTFGLHFKICSQQKLDDLLALLQLERVKIIYPIEGVTISVHKENA
;
A
#
# COMPACT_ATOMS: atom_id res chain seq x y z
N MET A 1 -4.35 28.20 -30.52
CA MET A 1 -3.65 28.50 -29.27
C MET A 1 -3.72 27.37 -28.20
N ASN A 2 -4.52 26.36 -28.42
CA ASN A 2 -4.61 25.23 -27.46
C ASN A 2 -3.45 24.25 -27.55
N LYS A 3 -2.55 24.36 -28.52
CA LYS A 3 -1.41 23.42 -28.69
C LYS A 3 -0.29 23.60 -27.67
N GLN A 4 -0.16 24.75 -27.01
CA GLN A 4 0.91 24.99 -26.02
C GLN A 4 0.59 24.39 -24.65
N SER A 5 -0.68 24.34 -24.23
CA SER A 5 -1.07 23.74 -22.94
C SER A 5 -0.97 22.21 -22.97
N ASP A 6 -1.30 21.57 -24.10
CA ASP A 6 -1.20 20.11 -24.27
C ASP A 6 0.26 19.64 -24.29
N GLN A 7 1.17 20.40 -24.89
CA GLN A 7 2.60 20.08 -24.89
C GLN A 7 3.23 20.21 -23.49
N THR A 8 2.79 21.17 -22.69
CA THR A 8 3.29 21.36 -21.33
C THR A 8 2.87 20.20 -20.42
N THR A 9 1.66 19.69 -20.56
CA THR A 9 1.16 18.54 -19.78
C THR A 9 1.90 17.25 -20.15
N LEU A 10 2.11 17.01 -21.44
CA LEU A 10 2.86 15.85 -21.94
C LEU A 10 4.32 15.88 -21.51
N ASN A 11 4.97 17.05 -21.54
CA ASN A 11 6.35 17.22 -21.07
C ASN A 11 6.48 16.97 -19.57
N ASN A 12 5.49 17.38 -18.76
CA ASN A 12 5.50 17.14 -17.33
C ASN A 12 5.36 15.64 -16.98
N GLN A 13 4.53 14.90 -17.71
CA GLN A 13 4.41 13.45 -17.54
C GLN A 13 5.67 12.71 -17.97
N SER A 14 6.27 13.12 -19.09
CA SER A 14 7.54 12.56 -19.57
C SER A 14 8.67 12.81 -18.57
N GLN A 15 8.75 14.01 -18.00
CA GLN A 15 9.74 14.35 -16.97
C GLN A 15 9.55 13.55 -15.67
N LYS A 16 8.30 13.32 -15.25
CA LYS A 16 8.00 12.48 -14.09
C LYS A 16 8.46 11.03 -14.31
N ASN A 17 8.18 10.48 -15.48
CA ASN A 17 8.59 9.10 -15.82
C ASN A 17 10.11 8.98 -15.90
N ASP A 18 10.80 9.93 -16.51
CA ASP A 18 12.26 9.97 -16.57
C ASP A 18 12.89 10.06 -15.17
N ARG A 19 12.31 10.87 -14.30
CA ARG A 19 12.76 11.00 -12.93
C ARG A 19 12.59 9.68 -12.16
N ASN A 20 11.46 9.01 -12.31
CA ASN A 20 11.20 7.74 -11.66
C ASN A 20 12.16 6.64 -12.15
N GLU A 21 12.44 6.59 -13.43
CA GLU A 21 13.42 5.66 -13.99
C GLU A 21 14.84 5.92 -13.47
N ARG A 22 15.25 7.17 -13.38
CA ARG A 22 16.54 7.56 -12.79
C ARG A 22 16.64 7.16 -11.33
N LEU A 23 15.58 7.36 -10.54
CA LEU A 23 15.55 6.98 -9.14
C LEU A 23 15.66 5.46 -8.98
N ARG A 24 14.97 4.69 -9.82
CA ARG A 24 15.09 3.22 -9.81
C ARG A 24 16.48 2.73 -10.16
N THR A 25 17.13 3.37 -11.13
CA THR A 25 18.51 3.05 -11.53
C THR A 25 19.47 3.35 -10.38
N ILE A 26 19.34 4.50 -9.72
CA ILE A 26 20.15 4.88 -8.56
C ILE A 26 19.96 3.89 -7.42
N LEU A 27 18.72 3.50 -7.12
CA LEU A 27 18.40 2.52 -6.07
C LEU A 27 19.06 1.16 -6.37
N GLN A 28 19.03 0.72 -7.62
CA GLN A 28 19.64 -0.53 -8.03
C GLN A 28 21.17 -0.47 -7.91
N GLU A 29 21.80 0.62 -8.32
CA GLU A 29 23.23 0.83 -8.16
C GLU A 29 23.67 0.79 -6.69
N PHE A 30 22.90 1.44 -5.82
CA PHE A 30 23.17 1.41 -4.38
C PHE A 30 23.06 0.00 -3.78
N ARG A 31 22.12 -0.81 -4.25
CA ARG A 31 21.97 -2.20 -3.79
C ARG A 31 23.14 -3.09 -4.23
N GLU A 32 23.74 -2.80 -5.38
CA GLU A 32 24.86 -3.55 -5.93
C GLU A 32 26.21 -3.20 -5.27
N HIS A 33 26.29 -2.07 -4.54
CA HIS A 33 27.50 -1.63 -3.86
C HIS A 33 27.40 -1.81 -2.35
N PRO A 34 27.97 -2.91 -1.78
CA PRO A 34 27.80 -3.19 -0.35
C PRO A 34 28.44 -2.16 0.57
N ASN A 35 29.43 -1.41 0.11
CA ASN A 35 30.07 -0.37 0.91
C ASN A 35 29.17 0.86 1.16
N LEU A 36 28.24 1.13 0.25
CA LEU A 36 27.27 2.21 0.39
C LEU A 36 26.14 1.85 1.35
N ASN A 37 25.82 0.57 1.44
CA ASN A 37 24.79 0.07 2.36
C ASN A 37 25.22 0.11 3.84
N ALA A 38 26.50 0.36 4.12
CA ALA A 38 27.00 0.44 5.49
C ALA A 38 26.68 1.80 6.16
N SER A 39 26.27 2.82 5.42
CA SER A 39 25.91 4.12 5.97
C SER A 39 24.44 4.20 6.35
N PRO A 40 24.08 4.46 7.64
CA PRO A 40 22.69 4.61 8.04
C PRO A 40 21.96 5.74 7.31
N ALA A 41 22.66 6.83 6.98
CA ALA A 41 22.09 7.96 6.23
C ALA A 41 21.69 7.55 4.81
N LEU A 42 22.51 6.75 4.15
CA LEU A 42 22.22 6.24 2.81
C LEU A 42 21.07 5.24 2.82
N VAL A 43 21.01 4.37 3.81
CA VAL A 43 19.88 3.42 3.99
C VAL A 43 18.58 4.18 4.18
N ALA A 44 18.57 5.22 5.02
CA ALA A 44 17.40 6.06 5.22
C ALA A 44 16.97 6.78 3.93
N ALA A 45 17.91 7.31 3.16
CA ALA A 45 17.64 7.93 1.87
C ALA A 45 17.05 6.94 0.85
N LEU A 46 17.55 5.70 0.83
CA LEU A 46 17.03 4.64 -0.02
C LEU A 46 15.58 4.28 0.34
N ILE A 47 15.27 4.20 1.62
CA ILE A 47 13.92 3.93 2.11
C ILE A 47 12.97 5.06 1.69
N GLU A 48 13.39 6.32 1.83
CA GLU A 48 12.60 7.47 1.39
C GLU A 48 12.34 7.44 -0.12
N LEU A 49 13.35 7.13 -0.92
CA LEU A 49 13.22 7.02 -2.37
C LEU A 49 12.28 5.87 -2.78
N GLU A 50 12.39 4.72 -2.15
CA GLU A 50 11.47 3.60 -2.39
C GLU A 50 10.03 3.95 -2.03
N THR A 51 9.83 4.67 -0.94
CA THR A 51 8.50 5.14 -0.52
C THR A 51 7.92 6.13 -1.54
N GLU A 52 8.73 7.07 -2.01
CA GLU A 52 8.32 8.05 -3.01
C GLU A 52 7.97 7.38 -4.34
N LEU A 53 8.76 6.40 -4.78
CA LEU A 53 8.50 5.64 -6.01
C LEU A 53 7.21 4.81 -5.90
N ASP A 54 6.97 4.17 -4.77
CA ASP A 54 5.74 3.41 -4.54
C ASP A 54 4.52 4.33 -4.50
N ALA A 55 4.61 5.48 -3.85
CA ALA A 55 3.54 6.46 -3.82
C ALA A 55 3.20 6.96 -5.23
N ASN A 56 4.21 7.25 -6.05
CA ASN A 56 4.02 7.67 -7.44
C ASN A 56 3.46 6.55 -8.30
N SER A 57 3.88 5.30 -8.08
CA SER A 57 3.33 4.13 -8.78
C SER A 57 1.86 3.90 -8.44
N LEU A 58 1.46 4.15 -7.19
CA LEU A 58 0.08 4.00 -6.75
C LEU A 58 -0.85 5.07 -7.34
N GLU A 59 -0.37 6.29 -7.53
CA GLU A 59 -1.13 7.34 -8.21
C GLU A 59 -1.42 7.01 -9.68
N LEU A 60 -0.53 6.24 -10.31
CA LEU A 60 -0.66 5.83 -11.71
C LEU A 60 -1.42 4.51 -11.89
N GLU A 61 -1.45 3.66 -10.87
CA GLU A 61 -1.79 2.26 -11.08
C GLU A 61 -3.23 1.89 -10.84
N GLN A 62 -4.09 2.51 -10.17
CA GLN A 62 -5.45 1.98 -10.09
C GLN A 62 -6.39 2.69 -9.14
N PRO A 63 -7.42 3.36 -9.64
CA PRO A 63 -8.57 3.74 -8.84
C PRO A 63 -9.42 2.56 -8.34
N ASP A 64 -9.12 1.32 -8.78
CA ASP A 64 -9.99 0.14 -8.55
C ASP A 64 -9.54 -0.77 -7.42
N VAL A 65 -8.46 -0.45 -6.69
CA VAL A 65 -8.04 -1.25 -5.55
C VAL A 65 -8.43 -0.61 -4.23
N CYS A 66 -8.85 -1.44 -3.28
CA CYS A 66 -9.33 -1.01 -1.98
C CYS A 66 -8.22 -0.82 -0.94
N PHE A 67 -6.95 -0.79 -1.35
CA PHE A 67 -5.85 -0.69 -0.42
C PHE A 67 -4.65 0.06 -1.03
N GLN A 68 -3.80 0.59 -0.16
CA GLN A 68 -2.50 1.13 -0.53
C GLN A 68 -1.41 0.22 0.01
N ARG A 69 -0.52 -0.22 -0.89
CA ARG A 69 0.63 -1.02 -0.50
C ARG A 69 1.80 -0.14 -0.06
N SER A 70 2.75 -0.73 0.65
CA SER A 70 3.99 -0.09 1.05
C SER A 70 5.19 -0.90 0.57
N ALA A 71 6.28 -0.21 0.23
CA ALA A 71 7.55 -0.84 -0.14
C ALA A 71 8.23 -1.55 1.05
N HIS A 72 7.87 -1.20 2.27
CA HIS A 72 8.48 -1.71 3.49
C HIS A 72 7.43 -2.07 4.52
N LEU A 73 7.86 -2.73 5.58
CA LEU A 73 6.99 -3.12 6.69
C LEU A 73 6.35 -1.89 7.32
N MET A 74 5.04 -1.96 7.51
CA MET A 74 4.30 -0.89 8.17
C MET A 74 4.07 -1.24 9.63
N PRO A 75 4.34 -0.32 10.57
CA PRO A 75 4.08 -0.59 11.99
C PRO A 75 2.60 -0.61 12.33
N ARG A 76 1.76 0.01 11.51
CA ARG A 76 0.33 0.16 11.75
C ARG A 76 -0.44 -0.04 10.46
N LEU A 77 -1.63 -0.61 10.59
CA LEU A 77 -2.59 -0.76 9.50
C LEU A 77 -3.77 0.18 9.73
N GLN A 78 -4.14 0.96 8.74
CA GLN A 78 -5.36 1.77 8.78
C GLN A 78 -6.47 1.04 8.04
N ILE A 79 -7.64 0.96 8.67
CA ILE A 79 -8.84 0.38 8.06
C ILE A 79 -9.95 1.43 8.11
N VAL A 80 -10.41 1.84 6.94
CA VAL A 80 -11.46 2.84 6.78
C VAL A 80 -12.79 2.13 6.58
N THR A 81 -13.77 2.46 7.40
CA THR A 81 -15.16 2.04 7.21
C THR A 81 -16.01 3.26 6.86
N GLU A 82 -17.27 3.05 6.54
CA GLU A 82 -18.19 4.16 6.25
C GLU A 82 -18.38 5.11 7.44
N LEU A 83 -18.19 4.61 8.66
CA LEU A 83 -18.43 5.36 9.88
C LEU A 83 -17.17 5.96 10.49
N GLN A 84 -16.03 5.26 10.37
CA GLN A 84 -14.82 5.69 11.05
C GLN A 84 -13.58 5.01 10.48
N THR A 85 -12.41 5.54 10.83
CA THR A 85 -11.11 4.98 10.49
C THR A 85 -10.48 4.36 11.73
N PHE A 86 -10.01 3.12 11.60
CA PHE A 86 -9.29 2.42 12.65
C PHE A 86 -7.80 2.41 12.33
N VAL A 87 -6.97 2.65 13.34
CA VAL A 87 -5.51 2.51 13.25
C VAL A 87 -5.11 1.37 14.18
N ILE A 88 -4.60 0.29 13.59
CA ILE A 88 -4.32 -0.94 14.30
C ILE A 88 -2.83 -1.23 14.21
N PRO A 89 -2.12 -1.36 15.34
CA PRO A 89 -0.73 -1.83 15.29
C PRO A 89 -0.70 -3.30 14.85
N TRP A 90 0.27 -3.65 14.01
CA TRP A 90 0.36 -5.00 13.45
C TRP A 90 0.50 -6.09 14.53
N HIS A 91 1.16 -5.77 15.65
CA HIS A 91 1.30 -6.73 16.75
C HIS A 91 -0.06 -7.08 17.41
N ALA A 92 -1.08 -6.28 17.20
CA ALA A 92 -2.43 -6.54 17.71
C ALA A 92 -3.29 -7.38 16.75
N VAL A 93 -2.83 -7.63 15.53
CA VAL A 93 -3.50 -8.53 14.60
C VAL A 93 -3.16 -9.97 14.98
N SER A 94 -4.15 -10.71 15.44
CA SER A 94 -3.95 -12.08 15.95
C SER A 94 -4.17 -13.14 14.88
N LEU A 95 -5.04 -12.88 13.90
CA LEU A 95 -5.37 -13.84 12.86
C LEU A 95 -5.84 -13.12 11.61
N ILE A 96 -5.37 -13.62 10.47
CA ILE A 96 -5.85 -13.22 9.15
C ILE A 96 -6.34 -14.49 8.47
N GLN A 97 -7.58 -14.49 7.99
CA GLN A 97 -8.10 -15.63 7.27
C GLN A 97 -8.90 -15.18 6.04
N SER A 98 -9.03 -16.07 5.08
CA SER A 98 -9.73 -15.85 3.84
C SER A 98 -10.59 -17.06 3.50
N ASP A 99 -11.70 -16.84 2.80
CA ASP A 99 -12.47 -17.93 2.22
C ASP A 99 -11.72 -18.56 1.02
N PRO A 100 -12.13 -19.75 0.55
CA PRO A 100 -11.46 -20.40 -0.58
C PRO A 100 -11.49 -19.59 -1.88
N SER A 101 -12.52 -18.78 -2.09
CA SER A 101 -12.63 -17.91 -3.28
C SER A 101 -11.76 -16.66 -3.20
N LYS A 102 -11.20 -16.36 -2.02
CA LYS A 102 -10.41 -15.17 -1.72
C LYS A 102 -11.13 -13.84 -1.98
N LYS A 103 -12.43 -13.86 -1.83
CA LYS A 103 -13.29 -12.67 -1.93
C LYS A 103 -13.66 -12.10 -0.57
N ILE A 104 -13.38 -12.83 0.50
CA ILE A 104 -13.62 -12.39 1.87
C ILE A 104 -12.32 -12.55 2.65
N ILE A 105 -11.87 -11.46 3.28
CA ILE A 105 -10.74 -11.46 4.19
C ILE A 105 -11.24 -11.03 5.56
N GLU A 106 -10.87 -11.78 6.58
CA GLU A 106 -11.20 -11.49 7.97
C GLU A 106 -9.94 -11.24 8.77
N LEU A 107 -9.95 -10.13 9.52
CA LEU A 107 -8.87 -9.70 10.40
C LEU A 107 -9.35 -9.69 11.84
N PHE A 108 -8.69 -10.45 12.69
CA PHE A 108 -8.99 -10.52 14.10
C PHE A 108 -7.91 -9.81 14.90
N THR A 109 -8.34 -9.05 15.92
CA THR A 109 -7.40 -8.32 16.78
C THR A 109 -7.43 -8.90 18.20
N THR A 110 -6.33 -8.66 18.94
CA THR A 110 -6.22 -9.11 20.33
C THR A 110 -7.13 -8.36 21.29
N PHE A 111 -7.68 -7.22 20.86
CA PHE A 111 -8.60 -6.41 21.68
C PHE A 111 -10.08 -6.57 21.30
N GLY A 112 -10.41 -7.64 20.59
CA GLY A 112 -11.81 -8.02 20.37
C GLY A 112 -12.48 -7.38 19.17
N LEU A 113 -11.75 -6.70 18.28
CA LEU A 113 -12.30 -6.22 17.03
C LEU A 113 -12.10 -7.25 15.91
N HIS A 114 -13.12 -7.43 15.10
CA HIS A 114 -13.11 -8.30 13.94
C HIS A 114 -13.52 -7.50 12.71
N PHE A 115 -12.64 -7.43 11.74
CA PHE A 115 -12.89 -6.75 10.47
C PHE A 115 -13.17 -7.77 9.38
N LYS A 116 -14.19 -7.50 8.58
CA LYS A 116 -14.56 -8.34 7.46
C LYS A 116 -14.56 -7.51 6.17
N ILE A 117 -13.72 -7.90 5.23
CA ILE A 117 -13.59 -7.24 3.92
C ILE A 117 -14.24 -8.18 2.89
N CYS A 118 -15.31 -7.72 2.25
CA CYS A 118 -16.02 -8.48 1.22
C CYS A 118 -15.86 -7.79 -0.12
N SER A 119 -15.48 -8.53 -1.12
CA SER A 119 -15.25 -8.02 -2.48
C SER A 119 -15.98 -8.88 -3.52
N GLN A 120 -16.39 -8.26 -4.61
CA GLN A 120 -16.90 -8.96 -5.77
C GLN A 120 -15.79 -9.60 -6.58
N GLN A 121 -14.55 -9.12 -6.46
CA GLN A 121 -13.37 -9.63 -7.13
C GLN A 121 -12.42 -10.27 -6.13
N LYS A 122 -11.51 -11.10 -6.63
CA LYS A 122 -10.51 -11.76 -5.78
C LYS A 122 -9.57 -10.75 -5.14
N LEU A 123 -9.25 -10.98 -3.87
CA LEU A 123 -8.36 -10.16 -3.06
C LEU A 123 -6.99 -10.83 -2.83
N ASP A 124 -6.50 -11.58 -3.81
CA ASP A 124 -5.22 -12.31 -3.71
C ASP A 124 -4.05 -11.39 -3.37
N ASP A 125 -3.97 -10.24 -4.05
CA ASP A 125 -2.89 -9.28 -3.85
C ASP A 125 -2.94 -8.66 -2.45
N LEU A 126 -4.14 -8.30 -1.99
CA LEU A 126 -4.32 -7.77 -0.64
C LEU A 126 -3.93 -8.81 0.41
N LEU A 127 -4.38 -10.05 0.25
CA LEU A 127 -4.06 -11.11 1.19
C LEU A 127 -2.55 -11.35 1.28
N ALA A 128 -1.86 -11.39 0.14
CA ALA A 128 -0.42 -11.57 0.09
C ALA A 128 0.32 -10.42 0.80
N LEU A 129 -0.10 -9.18 0.57
CA LEU A 129 0.52 -8.01 1.20
C LEU A 129 0.21 -7.93 2.69
N LEU A 130 -0.97 -8.34 3.13
CA LEU A 130 -1.31 -8.43 4.56
C LEU A 130 -0.40 -9.42 5.29
N GLN A 131 -0.11 -10.56 4.68
CA GLN A 131 0.82 -11.55 5.25
C GLN A 131 2.24 -11.00 5.40
N LEU A 132 2.62 -10.06 4.55
CA LEU A 132 3.93 -9.42 4.58
C LEU A 132 3.96 -8.13 5.42
N GLU A 133 2.85 -7.72 6.02
CA GLU A 133 2.70 -6.47 6.78
C GLU A 133 3.06 -5.23 5.93
N ARG A 134 2.73 -5.26 4.65
CA ARG A 134 3.07 -4.21 3.68
C ARG A 134 1.85 -3.47 3.15
N VAL A 135 0.78 -3.43 3.90
CA VAL A 135 -0.41 -2.65 3.60
C VAL A 135 -0.47 -1.43 4.51
N LYS A 136 -0.61 -0.27 3.92
CA LYS A 136 -0.68 1.00 4.63
C LYS A 136 -2.10 1.31 5.10
N ILE A 137 -3.07 1.19 4.18
CA ILE A 137 -4.47 1.53 4.44
C ILE A 137 -5.38 0.65 3.59
N ILE A 138 -6.52 0.27 4.15
CA ILE A 138 -7.61 -0.42 3.46
C ILE A 138 -8.85 0.48 3.53
N TYR A 139 -9.52 0.67 2.41
CA TYR A 139 -10.70 1.55 2.31
C TYR A 139 -11.76 0.93 1.40
N PRO A 140 -13.06 1.25 1.63
CA PRO A 140 -14.12 0.73 0.79
C PRO A 140 -14.13 1.44 -0.58
N ILE A 141 -14.38 0.67 -1.62
CA ILE A 141 -14.61 1.16 -2.98
C ILE A 141 -15.87 0.49 -3.52
N GLU A 142 -16.27 0.84 -4.74
CA GLU A 142 -17.38 0.16 -5.38
C GLU A 142 -17.10 -1.35 -5.50
N GLY A 143 -18.03 -2.17 -5.03
CA GLY A 143 -17.89 -3.62 -5.01
C GLY A 143 -17.10 -4.18 -3.82
N VAL A 144 -16.59 -3.33 -2.93
CA VAL A 144 -15.88 -3.74 -1.71
C VAL A 144 -16.55 -3.12 -0.49
N THR A 145 -16.92 -3.95 0.46
CA THR A 145 -17.49 -3.52 1.73
C THR A 145 -16.59 -3.93 2.88
N ILE A 146 -16.45 -3.06 3.87
CA ILE A 146 -15.67 -3.31 5.07
C ILE A 146 -16.57 -3.13 6.28
N SER A 147 -16.73 -4.18 7.06
CA SER A 147 -17.50 -4.17 8.28
C SER A 147 -16.63 -4.48 9.49
N VAL A 148 -17.00 -3.95 10.64
CA VAL A 148 -16.33 -4.21 11.90
C VAL A 148 -17.34 -4.75 12.92
N HIS A 149 -16.92 -5.78 13.64
CA HIS A 149 -17.69 -6.40 14.70
C HIS A 149 -16.86 -6.41 15.97
N LYS A 150 -17.51 -6.15 17.09
CA LYS A 150 -16.90 -6.34 18.41
C LYS A 150 -17.26 -7.70 18.93
N GLU A 151 -16.28 -8.47 19.32
CA GLU A 151 -16.51 -9.69 20.06
C GLU A 151 -16.91 -9.32 21.50
N ASN A 152 -18.08 -9.78 21.90
CA ASN A 152 -18.50 -9.68 23.30
C ASN A 152 -17.74 -10.74 24.10
N ALA A 153 -16.84 -10.28 24.93
CA ALA A 153 -16.10 -11.16 25.83
C ALA A 153 -17.04 -11.76 26.88
#